data_4a7f124f2364491b7823e2981bca2382
#
_entry.id   4a7f124f2364491b7823e2981bca2382
#
_cell.length_a   1.000
_cell.length_b   1.000
_cell.length_c   1.000
_cell.angle_alpha   90.00
_cell.angle_beta   90.00
_cell.angle_gamma   90.00
#
_symmetry.space_group_name_H-M   'P 1'
#
loop_
_entity.id
_entity.type
_entity.pdbx_description
1 polymer ?
#
loop_
_entity_poly.entity_id
_entity_poly.type
_entity_poly.pdbx_seq_one_letter_code
_entity_poly.pdbx_strand_id
1 'polypeptide(L)'
;MKTILFICVENSFRSQIAEAYFNKYAPEGWIAISAGIKPAESVHPNAIKLMLEENIDISHKKPKIISKEHQEKAEIAIIVCSGDLCPVLHMRHIEKWNIPDPAQMSLEEARIIRDNIKAKVLDLIERLKQEKM
;
A
#
# COMPACT_ATOMS: atom_id res chain seq x y z
N MET A 1 13.63 -13.55 1.69
CA MET A 1 12.19 -13.22 1.65
C MET A 1 11.92 -12.26 0.51
N LYS A 2 10.87 -12.51 -0.26
CA LYS A 2 10.49 -11.63 -1.36
C LYS A 2 9.70 -10.44 -0.86
N THR A 3 9.87 -9.29 -1.49
CA THR A 3 9.28 -8.03 -1.02
C THR A 3 8.38 -7.41 -2.08
N ILE A 4 7.19 -6.96 -1.64
CA ILE A 4 6.30 -6.10 -2.42
C ILE A 4 6.47 -4.68 -1.91
N LEU A 5 6.60 -3.71 -2.83
CA LEU A 5 6.69 -2.29 -2.49
C LEU A 5 5.41 -1.58 -2.93
N PHE A 6 4.65 -1.07 -1.96
CA PHE A 6 3.48 -0.25 -2.25
C PHE A 6 3.88 1.23 -2.21
N ILE A 7 3.52 1.96 -3.25
CA ILE A 7 3.92 3.38 -3.38
C ILE A 7 2.69 4.24 -3.65
N CYS A 8 2.58 5.34 -2.93
CA CYS A 8 1.65 6.41 -3.25
C CYS A 8 2.39 7.74 -3.11
N VAL A 9 1.67 8.86 -3.17
CA VAL A 9 2.33 10.18 -3.10
C VAL A 9 2.86 10.45 -1.71
N GLU A 10 2.00 10.43 -0.69
CA GLU A 10 2.35 10.85 0.67
C GLU A 10 2.68 9.71 1.63
N ASN A 11 2.41 8.48 1.26
CA ASN A 11 2.61 7.31 2.13
C ASN A 11 1.90 7.46 3.49
N SER A 12 0.75 8.09 3.49
CA SER A 12 -0.01 8.37 4.71
C SER A 12 -1.35 7.66 4.77
N PHE A 13 -1.87 7.16 3.66
CA PHE A 13 -3.18 6.54 3.61
C PHE A 13 -3.19 5.25 2.77
N ARG A 14 -3.25 5.38 1.44
CA ARG A 14 -3.47 4.24 0.53
C ARG A 14 -2.39 3.17 0.63
N SER A 15 -1.12 3.55 0.53
CA SER A 15 -0.03 2.58 0.57
C SER A 15 0.18 1.99 1.95
N GLN A 16 -0.11 2.73 3.02
CA GLN A 16 -0.04 2.21 4.39
C GLN A 16 -1.11 1.14 4.61
N ILE A 17 -2.32 1.36 4.10
CA ILE A 17 -3.40 0.38 4.19
C ILE A 17 -3.05 -0.88 3.41
N ALA A 18 -2.54 -0.72 2.18
CA ALA A 18 -2.15 -1.85 1.35
C ALA A 18 -1.05 -2.69 2.02
N GLU A 19 -0.02 -2.04 2.55
CA GLU A 19 1.05 -2.72 3.28
C GLU A 19 0.49 -3.50 4.47
N ALA A 20 -0.40 -2.89 5.25
CA ALA A 20 -0.96 -3.52 6.45
C ALA A 20 -1.78 -4.76 6.10
N TYR A 21 -2.63 -4.68 5.10
CA TYR A 21 -3.41 -5.86 4.67
C TYR A 21 -2.51 -6.95 4.10
N PHE A 22 -1.54 -6.58 3.28
CA PHE A 22 -0.64 -7.57 2.72
C PHE A 22 0.10 -8.32 3.82
N ASN A 23 0.67 -7.61 4.78
CA ASN A 23 1.43 -8.25 5.86
C ASN A 23 0.55 -9.09 6.79
N LYS A 24 -0.73 -8.75 6.93
CA LYS A 24 -1.66 -9.57 7.72
C LYS A 24 -1.97 -10.90 7.04
N TYR A 25 -2.10 -10.92 5.73
CA TYR A 25 -2.52 -12.10 4.97
C TYR A 25 -1.43 -12.67 4.06
N ALA A 26 -0.21 -12.19 4.18
CA ALA A 26 0.88 -12.54 3.27
C ALA A 26 1.09 -14.05 3.14
N PRO A 27 1.34 -14.53 1.92
CA PRO A 27 1.76 -15.92 1.76
C PRO A 27 3.17 -16.09 2.30
N GLU A 28 3.51 -17.33 2.63
CA GLU A 28 4.83 -17.65 3.15
C GLU A 28 5.93 -17.15 2.20
N GLY A 29 6.94 -16.51 2.77
CA GLY A 29 8.10 -16.02 2.00
C GLY A 29 7.94 -14.63 1.43
N TRP A 30 6.84 -13.93 1.73
CA TRP A 30 6.60 -12.58 1.24
C TRP A 30 6.39 -11.58 2.37
N ILE A 31 6.83 -10.35 2.14
CA ILE A 31 6.59 -9.22 3.03
C ILE A 31 6.35 -7.95 2.20
N ALA A 32 5.57 -7.03 2.73
CA ALA A 32 5.32 -5.75 2.08
C ALA A 32 6.01 -4.61 2.84
N ILE A 33 6.49 -3.65 2.07
CA ILE A 33 6.93 -2.35 2.56
C ILE A 33 6.19 -1.28 1.77
N SER A 34 6.19 -0.05 2.26
CA SER A 34 5.57 1.07 1.55
C SER A 34 6.40 2.32 1.63
N ALA A 35 6.21 3.23 0.68
CA ALA A 35 6.94 4.49 0.63
C ALA A 35 6.15 5.50 -0.20
N GLY A 36 6.56 6.77 -0.16
CA GLY A 36 5.96 7.83 -0.94
C GLY A 36 7.01 8.71 -1.60
N ILE A 37 6.59 9.50 -2.59
CA ILE A 37 7.50 10.44 -3.25
C ILE A 37 7.58 11.76 -2.51
N LYS A 38 6.55 12.08 -1.71
CA LYS A 38 6.48 13.29 -0.91
C LYS A 38 5.81 12.95 0.42
N PRO A 39 6.53 12.27 1.33
CA PRO A 39 5.90 11.74 2.53
C PRO A 39 5.32 12.81 3.44
N ALA A 40 4.13 12.53 3.98
CA ALA A 40 3.52 13.36 5.01
C ALA A 40 4.27 13.17 6.34
N GLU A 41 3.98 14.00 7.33
CA GLU A 41 4.60 13.89 8.64
C GLU A 41 4.12 12.66 9.42
N SER A 42 2.87 12.26 9.21
CA SER A 42 2.29 11.13 9.93
C SER A 42 1.26 10.42 9.09
N VAL A 43 0.91 9.21 9.51
CA VAL A 43 -0.18 8.45 8.91
C VAL A 43 -1.49 9.19 9.18
N HIS A 44 -2.35 9.24 8.18
CA HIS A 44 -3.63 9.96 8.27
C HIS A 44 -4.50 9.36 9.40
N PRO A 45 -5.10 10.21 10.25
CA PRO A 45 -5.93 9.70 11.36
C PRO A 45 -7.07 8.78 10.92
N ASN A 46 -7.68 9.06 9.78
CA ASN A 46 -8.77 8.19 9.26
C ASN A 46 -8.23 6.84 8.83
N ALA A 47 -7.01 6.76 8.30
CA ALA A 47 -6.40 5.48 7.96
C ALA A 47 -6.22 4.63 9.22
N ILE A 48 -5.76 5.26 10.31
CA ILE A 48 -5.59 4.57 11.59
C ILE A 48 -6.93 4.04 12.10
N LYS A 49 -7.98 4.88 12.08
CA LYS A 49 -9.32 4.47 12.52
C LYS A 49 -9.89 3.33 11.70
N LEU A 50 -9.77 3.42 10.38
CA LEU A 50 -10.31 2.42 9.48
C LEU A 50 -9.61 1.07 9.62
N MET A 51 -8.30 1.07 9.88
CA MET A 51 -7.57 -0.17 10.07
C MET A 51 -7.84 -0.79 11.44
N LEU A 52 -8.10 0.03 12.46
CA LEU A 52 -8.53 -0.49 13.77
C LEU A 52 -9.86 -1.24 13.67
N GLU A 53 -10.75 -0.85 12.76
CA GLU A 53 -11.98 -1.60 12.50
C GLU A 53 -11.68 -3.04 12.04
N GLU A 54 -10.51 -3.25 11.46
CA GLU A 54 -10.06 -4.56 10.98
C GLU A 54 -9.07 -5.23 11.96
N ASN A 55 -8.98 -4.70 13.17
CA ASN A 55 -8.06 -5.19 14.20
C ASN A 55 -6.59 -5.05 13.79
N ILE A 56 -6.26 -4.04 13.00
CA ILE A 56 -4.89 -3.74 12.60
C ILE A 56 -4.53 -2.34 13.10
N ASP A 57 -3.52 -2.26 13.94
CA ASP A 57 -3.02 -0.99 14.46
C ASP A 57 -1.85 -0.50 13.63
N ILE A 58 -2.03 0.60 12.90
CA ILE A 58 -0.98 1.23 12.12
C ILE A 58 -0.54 2.58 12.72
N SER A 59 -0.95 2.88 13.95
CA SER A 59 -0.63 4.15 14.60
C SER A 59 0.86 4.37 14.83
N HIS A 60 1.64 3.29 14.90
CA HIS A 60 3.10 3.35 15.07
C HIS A 60 3.86 3.50 13.75
N LYS A 61 3.18 3.39 12.61
CA LYS A 61 3.82 3.52 11.31
C LYS A 61 4.12 4.97 10.98
N LYS A 62 5.14 5.19 10.15
CA LYS A 62 5.52 6.52 9.70
C LYS A 62 5.67 6.55 8.20
N PRO A 63 5.23 7.63 7.54
CA PRO A 63 5.51 7.81 6.12
C PRO A 63 7.01 7.83 5.85
N LYS A 64 7.41 7.22 4.73
CA LYS A 64 8.82 7.12 4.34
C LYS A 64 8.98 7.57 2.89
N ILE A 65 10.09 8.24 2.60
CA ILE A 65 10.41 8.57 1.22
C ILE A 65 10.92 7.33 0.49
N ILE A 66 10.53 7.20 -0.78
CA ILE A 66 11.04 6.11 -1.61
C ILE A 66 12.55 6.27 -1.79
N SER A 67 13.27 5.16 -1.74
CA SER A 67 14.71 5.14 -1.93
C SER A 67 15.08 4.13 -3.01
N LYS A 68 16.32 4.24 -3.47
CA LYS A 68 16.89 3.25 -4.40
C LYS A 68 16.88 1.87 -3.74
N GLU A 69 17.20 1.81 -2.45
CA GLU A 69 17.21 0.57 -1.69
C GLU A 69 15.85 -0.11 -1.68
N HIS A 70 14.77 0.66 -1.49
CA HIS A 70 13.40 0.12 -1.55
C HIS A 70 13.15 -0.54 -2.90
N GLN A 71 13.53 0.13 -3.98
CA GLN A 71 13.31 -0.39 -5.33
C GLN A 71 14.16 -1.63 -5.62
N GLU A 72 15.38 -1.68 -5.13
CA GLU A 72 16.26 -2.83 -5.32
C GLU A 72 15.79 -4.07 -4.56
N LYS A 73 15.21 -3.89 -3.37
CA LYS A 73 14.69 -4.99 -2.57
C LYS A 73 13.41 -5.60 -3.13
N ALA A 74 12.61 -4.79 -3.83
CA ALA A 74 11.26 -5.21 -4.21
C ALA A 74 11.28 -6.09 -5.46
N GLU A 75 10.54 -7.21 -5.38
CA GLU A 75 10.27 -8.05 -6.55
C GLU A 75 9.23 -7.38 -7.44
N ILE A 76 8.24 -6.75 -6.83
CA ILE A 76 7.12 -6.09 -7.51
C ILE A 76 6.85 -4.75 -6.82
N ALA A 77 6.62 -3.71 -7.60
CA ALA A 77 6.13 -2.43 -7.09
C ALA A 77 4.68 -2.25 -7.50
N ILE A 78 3.84 -1.87 -6.53
CA ILE A 78 2.44 -1.56 -6.77
C ILE A 78 2.25 -0.07 -6.52
N ILE A 79 1.90 0.68 -7.55
CA ILE A 79 1.62 2.11 -7.43
C ILE A 79 0.13 2.28 -7.11
N VAL A 80 -0.16 2.76 -5.91
CA VAL A 80 -1.53 2.89 -5.41
C VAL A 80 -1.88 4.37 -5.39
N CYS A 81 -2.33 4.88 -6.52
CA CYS A 81 -2.67 6.31 -6.64
C CYS A 81 -3.64 6.56 -7.79
N SER A 82 -4.02 7.82 -7.97
CA SER A 82 -4.86 8.24 -9.08
C SER A 82 -4.41 9.61 -9.58
N GLY A 83 -4.71 9.91 -10.84
CA GLY A 83 -4.40 11.22 -11.44
C GLY A 83 -2.96 11.37 -11.90
N ASP A 84 -2.59 12.61 -12.18
CA ASP A 84 -1.32 12.94 -12.82
C ASP A 84 -0.12 13.00 -11.88
N LEU A 85 -0.37 12.97 -10.57
CA LEU A 85 0.69 13.03 -9.56
C LEU A 85 1.25 11.68 -9.17
N CYS A 86 0.85 10.62 -9.89
CA CYS A 86 1.35 9.29 -9.60
C CYS A 86 2.85 9.19 -9.89
N PRO A 87 3.61 8.50 -9.03
CA PRO A 87 5.04 8.34 -9.25
C PRO A 87 5.33 7.53 -10.51
N VAL A 88 6.48 7.81 -11.12
CA VAL A 88 7.00 7.04 -12.24
C VAL A 88 8.22 6.28 -11.72
N LEU A 89 8.23 4.97 -11.92
CA LEU A 89 9.31 4.11 -11.45
C LEU A 89 9.97 3.38 -12.61
N HIS A 90 11.24 3.08 -12.43
CA HIS A 90 12.02 2.32 -13.39
C HIS A 90 12.36 0.96 -12.81
N MET A 91 11.34 0.08 -12.76
CA MET A 91 11.48 -1.27 -12.23
C MET A 91 10.96 -2.27 -13.25
N ARG A 92 11.41 -3.52 -13.12
CA ARG A 92 11.03 -4.59 -14.05
C ARG A 92 9.56 -4.99 -13.94
N HIS A 93 9.04 -5.07 -12.73
CA HIS A 93 7.67 -5.48 -12.47
C HIS A 93 6.93 -4.40 -11.72
N ILE A 94 6.10 -3.65 -12.45
CA ILE A 94 5.29 -2.56 -11.89
C ILE A 94 3.83 -2.83 -12.22
N GLU A 95 2.98 -2.70 -11.21
CA GLU A 95 1.54 -2.74 -11.38
C GLU A 95 0.97 -1.44 -10.83
N LYS A 96 -0.07 -0.91 -11.45
CA LYS A 96 -0.71 0.31 -10.98
C LYS A 96 -2.16 0.03 -10.62
N TRP A 97 -2.55 0.41 -9.41
CA TRP A 97 -3.92 0.36 -8.96
C TRP A 97 -4.46 1.79 -8.92
N ASN A 98 -5.49 2.04 -9.71
CA ASN A 98 -6.12 3.35 -9.76
C ASN A 98 -7.08 3.49 -8.58
N ILE A 99 -6.59 4.05 -7.49
CA ILE A 99 -7.33 4.21 -6.24
C ILE A 99 -7.49 5.70 -5.94
N PRO A 100 -8.73 6.22 -5.84
CA PRO A 100 -8.93 7.62 -5.47
C PRO A 100 -8.32 7.97 -4.12
N ASP A 101 -7.88 9.21 -3.96
CA ASP A 101 -7.28 9.67 -2.71
C ASP A 101 -8.36 9.92 -1.67
N PRO A 102 -8.37 9.16 -0.55
CA PRO A 102 -9.39 9.30 0.47
C PRO A 102 -9.12 10.38 1.52
N ALA A 103 -8.02 11.13 1.39
CA ALA A 103 -7.59 12.07 2.42
C ALA A 103 -8.62 13.16 2.73
N GLN A 104 -9.42 13.56 1.74
CA GLN A 104 -10.43 14.60 1.88
C GLN A 104 -11.86 14.03 1.93
N MET A 105 -12.00 12.72 1.97
CA MET A 105 -13.31 12.06 2.01
C MET A 105 -13.84 11.95 3.45
N SER A 106 -15.15 11.76 3.57
CA SER A 106 -15.75 11.36 4.84
C SER A 106 -15.22 9.98 5.24
N LEU A 107 -15.37 9.65 6.51
CA LEU A 107 -14.95 8.33 6.99
C LEU A 107 -15.70 7.21 6.26
N GLU A 108 -17.00 7.40 5.98
CA GLU A 108 -17.79 6.42 5.25
C GLU A 108 -17.30 6.20 3.84
N GLU A 109 -16.96 7.27 3.12
CA GLU A 109 -16.42 7.19 1.77
C GLU A 109 -15.04 6.53 1.78
N ALA A 110 -14.20 6.93 2.73
CA ALA A 110 -12.86 6.38 2.87
C ALA A 110 -12.90 4.87 3.22
N ARG A 111 -13.94 4.44 3.93
CA ARG A 111 -14.11 3.02 4.24
C ARG A 111 -14.31 2.18 2.97
N ILE A 112 -15.04 2.72 2.01
CA ILE A 112 -15.22 2.06 0.71
C ILE A 112 -13.88 1.93 -0.01
N ILE A 113 -13.06 2.97 0.05
CA ILE A 113 -11.71 2.92 -0.54
C ILE A 113 -10.85 1.87 0.16
N ARG A 114 -10.89 1.82 1.49
CA ARG A 114 -10.19 0.78 2.27
C ARG A 114 -10.59 -0.62 1.81
N ASP A 115 -11.89 -0.86 1.67
CA ASP A 115 -12.38 -2.18 1.28
C ASP A 115 -11.98 -2.53 -0.16
N ASN A 116 -11.91 -1.55 -1.04
CA ASN A 116 -11.42 -1.73 -2.40
C ASN A 116 -9.93 -2.13 -2.39
N ILE A 117 -9.12 -1.46 -1.58
CA ILE A 117 -7.70 -1.79 -1.42
C ILE A 117 -7.56 -3.21 -0.89
N LYS A 118 -8.35 -3.57 0.12
CA LYS A 118 -8.35 -4.93 0.68
C LYS A 118 -8.61 -5.98 -0.39
N ALA A 119 -9.63 -5.77 -1.22
CA ALA A 119 -9.96 -6.71 -2.29
C ALA A 119 -8.80 -6.89 -3.27
N LYS A 120 -8.15 -5.80 -3.63
CA LYS A 120 -7.00 -5.85 -4.55
C LYS A 120 -5.79 -6.54 -3.93
N VAL A 121 -5.56 -6.31 -2.65
CA VAL A 121 -4.46 -6.98 -1.93
C VAL A 121 -4.71 -8.48 -1.84
N LEU A 122 -5.94 -8.88 -1.50
CA LEU A 122 -6.28 -10.31 -1.42
C LEU A 122 -6.16 -10.99 -2.78
N ASP A 123 -6.56 -10.32 -3.86
CA ASP A 123 -6.39 -10.84 -5.21
C ASP A 123 -4.89 -11.01 -5.55
N LEU A 124 -4.07 -10.02 -5.22
CA LEU A 124 -2.62 -10.10 -5.41
C LEU A 124 -2.04 -11.31 -4.67
N ILE A 125 -2.44 -11.50 -3.42
CA ILE A 125 -1.97 -12.63 -2.60
C ILE A 125 -2.32 -13.97 -3.25
N GLU A 126 -3.54 -14.10 -3.77
CA GLU A 126 -3.95 -15.33 -4.46
C GLU A 126 -3.11 -15.56 -5.72
N ARG A 127 -2.82 -14.52 -6.49
CA ARG A 127 -1.95 -14.65 -7.67
C ARG A 127 -0.55 -15.11 -7.28
N LEU A 128 0.00 -14.57 -6.19
CA LEU A 128 1.32 -14.96 -5.72
C LEU A 128 1.36 -16.42 -5.26
N LYS A 129 0.30 -16.90 -4.62
CA LYS A 129 0.20 -18.30 -4.21
C LYS A 129 0.17 -19.23 -5.41
N GLN A 130 -0.54 -18.85 -6.46
CA GLN A 130 -0.64 -19.66 -7.69
C GLN A 130 0.69 -19.73 -8.44
N GLU A 131 1.44 -18.65 -8.46
CA GLU A 131 2.74 -18.60 -9.14
C GLU A 131 3.78 -19.54 -8.52
N LYS A 132 3.57 -19.96 -7.28
CA LYS A 132 4.48 -20.91 -6.61
C LYS A 132 4.31 -22.33 -7.09
N MET A 133 3.25 -22.58 -7.79
CA MET A 133 3.00 -23.92 -8.34
C MET A 133 3.47 -24.01 -9.78
#